data_bf6df97fc2969525827a17779773b066
#
_entry.id   bf6df97fc2969525827a17779773b066
#
_cell.length_a   1.000
_cell.length_b   1.000
_cell.length_c   1.000
_cell.angle_alpha   90.00
_cell.angle_beta   90.00
_cell.angle_gamma   90.00
#
_symmetry.space_group_name_H-M   'P 1'
#
loop_
_entity.id
_entity.type
_entity.pdbx_description
1 polymer ?
#
loop_
_entity_poly.entity_id
_entity_poly.type
_entity_poly.pdbx_seq_one_letter_code
_entity_poly.pdbx_strand_id
1 'polypeptide(L)'
;MSVHSGGILLFRFKDNKLEVLLVHPGGPFWSGKDGGAWSIPKGVFEEQESPLEAAKREFKEETGSEVTGRFTNLGTIRQPSKKIVHVWAHQSDLDAALATSNKFTLEWPKKSGIMREFPEVDKAEWFDIEKARKKILKGQAGFIDRLIAELS
;
A
#
# COMPACT_ATOMS: atom_id res chain seq x y z
N MET A 1 -14.70 -15.08 -10.30
CA MET A 1 -13.24 -15.18 -10.16
C MET A 1 -12.72 -14.15 -9.17
N SER A 2 -11.79 -14.55 -8.34
CA SER A 2 -11.19 -13.64 -7.36
C SER A 2 -10.06 -12.85 -8.01
N VAL A 3 -9.92 -11.58 -7.60
CA VAL A 3 -8.80 -10.73 -7.99
C VAL A 3 -7.79 -10.74 -6.85
N HIS A 4 -6.53 -11.02 -7.18
CA HIS A 4 -5.45 -11.10 -6.21
C HIS A 4 -4.55 -9.88 -6.30
N SER A 5 -4.21 -9.32 -5.14
CA SER A 5 -3.24 -8.22 -5.02
C SER A 5 -2.12 -8.63 -4.08
N GLY A 6 -0.92 -8.15 -4.36
CA GLY A 6 0.23 -8.35 -3.51
C GLY A 6 0.75 -7.02 -2.98
N GLY A 7 1.10 -6.97 -1.71
CA GLY A 7 1.58 -5.75 -1.09
C GLY A 7 2.66 -5.99 -0.04
N ILE A 8 3.39 -4.93 0.26
CA ILE A 8 4.44 -4.93 1.28
C ILE A 8 4.08 -3.94 2.36
N LEU A 9 3.96 -4.42 3.59
CA LEU A 9 3.80 -3.56 4.76
C LEU A 9 5.18 -3.30 5.33
N LEU A 10 5.75 -2.16 4.96
CA LEU A 10 7.04 -1.74 5.45
C LEU A 10 6.89 -1.25 6.89
N PHE A 11 7.81 -1.64 7.75
CA PHE A 11 7.78 -1.18 9.15
C PHE A 11 9.18 -0.82 9.62
N ARG A 12 9.22 0.03 10.63
CA ARG A 12 10.46 0.42 11.31
C ARG A 12 10.17 0.73 12.77
N PHE A 13 11.23 0.80 13.57
CA PHE A 13 11.15 1.31 14.93
C PHE A 13 11.86 2.65 14.97
N LYS A 14 11.15 3.68 15.38
CA LYS A 14 11.71 5.01 15.56
C LYS A 14 11.40 5.49 16.97
N ASP A 15 12.46 5.84 17.71
CA ASP A 15 12.32 6.26 19.11
C ASP A 15 11.54 5.22 19.92
N ASN A 16 11.84 3.93 19.69
CA ASN A 16 11.20 2.78 20.32
C ASN A 16 9.73 2.59 19.98
N LYS A 17 9.23 3.28 18.95
CA LYS A 17 7.85 3.12 18.49
C LYS A 17 7.81 2.43 17.14
N LEU A 18 6.92 1.47 17.02
CA LEU A 18 6.66 0.79 15.75
C LEU A 18 5.91 1.73 14.82
N GLU A 19 6.43 1.89 13.61
CA GLU A 19 5.79 2.67 12.56
C GLU A 19 5.64 1.83 11.31
N VAL A 20 4.57 2.09 10.56
CA VAL A 20 4.32 1.45 9.27
C VAL A 20 4.19 2.50 8.19
N LEU A 21 4.60 2.14 6.97
CA LEU A 21 4.49 3.01 5.81
C LEU A 21 3.17 2.74 5.08
N LEU A 22 2.39 3.78 4.92
CA LEU A 22 1.17 3.73 4.12
C LEU A 22 1.25 4.77 3.01
N VAL A 23 0.50 4.53 1.94
CA VAL A 23 0.45 5.43 0.78
C VAL A 23 -0.97 5.94 0.60
N HIS A 24 -1.07 7.17 0.13
CA HIS A 24 -2.34 7.80 -0.19
C HIS A 24 -2.59 7.68 -1.69
N PRO A 25 -3.76 7.15 -2.11
CA PRO A 25 -4.08 7.04 -3.53
C PRO A 25 -4.15 8.41 -4.18
N GLY A 26 -3.56 8.52 -5.37
CA GLY A 26 -3.62 9.76 -6.15
C GLY A 26 -4.90 9.85 -6.97
N GLY A 27 -5.06 10.99 -7.63
CA GLY A 27 -6.18 11.25 -8.50
C GLY A 27 -7.32 12.01 -7.81
N PRO A 28 -8.28 12.49 -8.61
CA PRO A 28 -9.31 13.39 -8.09
C PRO A 28 -10.31 12.74 -7.14
N PHE A 29 -10.54 11.43 -7.24
CA PHE A 29 -11.50 10.74 -6.38
C PHE A 29 -11.05 10.67 -4.91
N TRP A 30 -9.75 10.68 -4.67
CA TRP A 30 -9.18 10.56 -3.33
C TRP A 30 -8.67 11.87 -2.77
N SER A 31 -8.65 12.92 -3.60
CA SER A 31 -8.21 14.24 -3.19
C SER A 31 -9.01 14.74 -2.00
N GLY A 32 -8.32 15.17 -0.95
CA GLY A 32 -8.97 15.66 0.27
C GLY A 32 -9.48 14.60 1.24
N LYS A 33 -9.41 13.32 0.87
CA LYS A 33 -9.77 12.23 1.77
C LYS A 33 -8.55 11.81 2.59
N ASP A 34 -8.76 11.50 3.85
CA ASP A 34 -7.67 11.17 4.77
C ASP A 34 -7.99 9.92 5.59
N GLY A 35 -8.73 10.03 6.69
CA GLY A 35 -9.03 8.87 7.53
C GLY A 35 -9.70 7.75 6.74
N GLY A 36 -9.16 6.53 6.85
CA GLY A 36 -9.68 5.37 6.12
C GLY A 36 -9.37 5.38 4.63
N ALA A 37 -8.48 6.27 4.17
CA ALA A 37 -8.14 6.41 2.75
C ALA A 37 -6.75 5.89 2.38
N TRP A 38 -5.90 5.65 3.35
CA TRP A 38 -4.53 5.21 3.11
C TRP A 38 -4.44 3.70 2.95
N SER A 39 -3.49 3.23 2.18
CA SER A 39 -3.34 1.83 1.81
C SER A 39 -1.92 1.33 2.03
N ILE A 40 -1.80 0.03 2.28
CA ILE A 40 -0.53 -0.67 2.11
C ILE A 40 -0.19 -0.58 0.62
N PRO A 41 1.06 -0.26 0.24
CA PRO A 41 1.46 -0.27 -1.17
C PRO A 41 1.20 -1.66 -1.78
N LYS A 42 0.31 -1.75 -2.75
CA LYS A 42 -0.10 -3.02 -3.33
C LYS A 42 -0.68 -2.83 -4.73
N GLY A 43 -0.71 -3.91 -5.48
CA GLY A 43 -1.38 -3.91 -6.77
C GLY A 43 -1.76 -5.30 -7.21
N VAL A 44 -2.59 -5.36 -8.22
CA VAL A 44 -3.12 -6.60 -8.79
C VAL A 44 -2.02 -7.37 -9.50
N PHE A 45 -2.03 -8.69 -9.37
CA PHE A 45 -1.10 -9.56 -10.10
C PHE A 45 -1.82 -10.71 -10.78
N GLU A 46 -1.19 -11.24 -11.82
CA GLU A 46 -1.70 -12.36 -12.58
C GLU A 46 -1.25 -13.69 -11.96
N GLU A 47 -1.97 -14.78 -12.30
CA GLU A 47 -1.64 -16.11 -11.78
C GLU A 47 -0.21 -16.54 -12.04
N GLN A 48 0.38 -16.08 -13.14
CA GLN A 48 1.74 -16.47 -13.53
C GLN A 48 2.82 -15.83 -12.65
N GLU A 49 2.51 -14.73 -11.97
CA GLU A 49 3.47 -14.07 -11.10
C GLU A 49 3.49 -14.73 -9.72
N SER A 50 4.69 -14.84 -9.15
CA SER A 50 4.81 -15.16 -7.73
C SER A 50 4.19 -14.01 -6.92
N PRO A 51 3.33 -14.28 -5.95
CA PRO A 51 2.72 -13.21 -5.14
C PRO A 51 3.73 -12.28 -4.48
N LEU A 52 4.84 -12.81 -3.94
CA LEU A 52 5.86 -11.97 -3.32
C LEU A 52 6.57 -11.09 -4.34
N GLU A 53 6.94 -11.65 -5.50
CA GLU A 53 7.61 -10.86 -6.53
C GLU A 53 6.67 -9.76 -7.06
N ALA A 54 5.38 -10.06 -7.18
CA ALA A 54 4.39 -9.07 -7.56
C ALA A 54 4.29 -7.97 -6.51
N ALA A 55 4.29 -8.33 -5.22
CA ALA A 55 4.23 -7.37 -4.13
C ALA A 55 5.45 -6.42 -4.17
N LYS A 56 6.63 -6.96 -4.42
CA LYS A 56 7.86 -6.16 -4.52
C LYS A 56 7.82 -5.23 -5.73
N ARG A 57 7.32 -5.72 -6.85
CA ARG A 57 7.15 -4.90 -8.07
C ARG A 57 6.18 -3.75 -7.82
N GLU A 58 5.03 -4.05 -7.22
CA GLU A 58 4.03 -3.03 -6.92
C GLU A 58 4.54 -2.00 -5.92
N PHE A 59 5.32 -2.43 -4.93
CA PHE A 59 5.92 -1.51 -3.99
C PHE A 59 6.83 -0.51 -4.72
N LYS A 60 7.63 -0.99 -5.65
CA LYS A 60 8.51 -0.13 -6.44
C LYS A 60 7.71 0.83 -7.32
N GLU A 61 6.62 0.35 -7.94
CA GLU A 61 5.77 1.19 -8.77
C GLU A 61 5.10 2.31 -7.97
N GLU A 62 4.72 2.02 -6.72
CA GLU A 62 4.00 2.98 -5.88
C GLU A 62 4.90 3.89 -5.04
N THR A 63 6.15 3.52 -4.80
CA THR A 63 7.05 4.31 -3.96
C THR A 63 8.34 4.72 -4.65
N GLY A 64 8.69 4.08 -5.75
CA GLY A 64 9.96 4.31 -6.44
C GLY A 64 11.14 3.60 -5.81
N SER A 65 10.93 2.82 -4.75
CA SER A 65 12.02 2.14 -4.03
C SER A 65 11.95 0.64 -4.16
N GLU A 66 13.11 0.00 -4.29
CA GLU A 66 13.21 -1.45 -4.28
C GLU A 66 13.37 -1.95 -2.84
N VAL A 67 12.79 -3.11 -2.57
CA VAL A 67 12.93 -3.77 -1.28
C VAL A 67 13.59 -5.13 -1.49
N THR A 68 14.59 -5.43 -0.65
CA THR A 68 15.34 -6.68 -0.70
C THR A 68 15.57 -7.18 0.73
N GLY A 69 15.80 -8.47 0.86
CA GLY A 69 16.12 -9.06 2.15
C GLY A 69 15.03 -9.98 2.66
N ARG A 70 14.74 -9.90 3.95
CA ARG A 70 13.82 -10.81 4.61
C ARG A 70 12.40 -10.26 4.61
N PHE A 71 11.47 -11.13 4.21
CA PHE A 71 10.04 -10.82 4.18
C PHE A 71 9.29 -11.84 5.03
N THR A 72 8.36 -11.34 5.85
CA THR A 72 7.52 -12.19 6.69
C THR A 72 6.12 -12.22 6.11
N ASN A 73 5.64 -13.40 5.77
CA ASN A 73 4.29 -13.56 5.21
C ASN A 73 3.23 -13.29 6.28
N LEU A 74 2.41 -12.28 6.06
CA LEU A 74 1.29 -11.95 6.95
C LEU A 74 -0.03 -12.61 6.51
N GLY A 75 0.03 -13.41 5.44
CA GLY A 75 -1.14 -14.11 4.93
C GLY A 75 -2.01 -13.26 4.03
N THR A 76 -3.28 -13.61 3.97
CA THR A 76 -4.24 -12.97 3.08
C THR A 76 -5.45 -12.46 3.85
N ILE A 77 -6.05 -11.40 3.33
CA ILE A 77 -7.36 -10.95 3.79
C ILE A 77 -8.26 -10.82 2.56
N ARG A 78 -9.46 -11.37 2.66
CA ARG A 78 -10.46 -11.24 1.62
C ARG A 78 -11.30 -10.00 1.88
N GLN A 79 -11.35 -9.11 0.91
CA GLN A 79 -12.16 -7.89 1.01
C GLN A 79 -13.59 -8.15 0.54
N PRO A 80 -14.56 -7.30 0.95
CA PRO A 80 -15.97 -7.46 0.53
C PRO A 80 -16.15 -7.50 -0.98
N SER A 81 -15.27 -6.84 -1.74
CA SER A 81 -15.29 -6.83 -3.20
C SER A 81 -14.77 -8.12 -3.83
N LYS A 82 -14.54 -9.17 -3.05
CA LYS A 82 -13.95 -10.45 -3.46
C LYS A 82 -12.48 -10.33 -3.89
N LYS A 83 -11.83 -9.23 -3.57
CA LYS A 83 -10.39 -9.10 -3.75
C LYS A 83 -9.68 -9.83 -2.61
N ILE A 84 -8.62 -10.56 -2.95
CA ILE A 84 -7.79 -11.24 -1.97
C ILE A 84 -6.45 -10.51 -1.95
N VAL A 85 -6.08 -9.98 -0.79
CA VAL A 85 -4.84 -9.22 -0.64
C VAL A 85 -3.84 -10.08 0.11
N HIS A 86 -2.66 -10.27 -0.50
CA HIS A 86 -1.52 -10.99 0.09
C HIS A 86 -0.51 -9.95 0.54
N VAL A 87 -0.08 -10.01 1.81
CA VAL A 87 0.85 -9.01 2.33
C VAL A 87 2.03 -9.66 3.03
N TRP A 88 3.22 -9.12 2.78
CA TRP A 88 4.45 -9.45 3.49
C TRP A 88 4.91 -8.23 4.26
N ALA A 89 5.41 -8.47 5.48
CA ALA A 89 6.05 -7.43 6.27
C ALA A 89 7.53 -7.39 5.94
N HIS A 90 8.11 -6.21 5.94
CA HIS A 90 9.52 -6.01 5.68
C HIS A 90 10.04 -4.86 6.54
N GLN A 91 11.10 -5.12 7.29
CA GLN A 91 11.71 -4.08 8.12
C GLN A 91 12.73 -3.31 7.30
N SER A 92 12.51 -2.01 7.16
CA SER A 92 13.42 -1.12 6.45
C SER A 92 13.09 0.32 6.79
N ASP A 93 14.06 1.20 6.60
CA ASP A 93 13.88 2.63 6.77
C ASP A 93 13.99 3.30 5.41
N LEU A 94 12.93 3.97 5.01
CA LEU A 94 12.79 4.62 3.71
C LEU A 94 12.39 6.07 3.96
N ASP A 95 13.01 6.98 3.22
CA ASP A 95 12.59 8.39 3.28
C ASP A 95 11.29 8.56 2.50
N ALA A 96 10.17 8.62 3.22
CA ALA A 96 8.85 8.70 2.60
C ALA A 96 8.68 9.96 1.75
N ALA A 97 9.39 11.03 2.07
CA ALA A 97 9.30 12.28 1.31
C ALA A 97 9.87 12.15 -0.11
N LEU A 98 10.71 11.15 -0.35
CA LEU A 98 11.30 10.90 -1.67
C LEU A 98 10.51 9.91 -2.52
N ALA A 99 9.37 9.43 -2.00
CA ALA A 99 8.56 8.45 -2.72
C ALA A 99 8.00 9.04 -4.01
N THR A 100 8.11 8.27 -5.09
CA THR A 100 7.56 8.63 -6.40
C THR A 100 6.83 7.41 -6.96
N SER A 101 5.66 7.61 -7.53
CA SER A 101 4.88 6.52 -8.08
C SER A 101 4.72 6.63 -9.59
N ASN A 102 4.33 5.53 -10.21
CA ASN A 102 3.87 5.53 -11.59
C ASN A 102 2.62 6.38 -11.71
N LYS A 103 2.30 6.76 -12.92
CA LYS A 103 1.11 7.58 -13.21
C LYS A 103 0.06 6.76 -13.94
N PHE A 104 -1.19 7.20 -13.82
CA PHE A 104 -2.28 6.66 -14.61
C PHE A 104 -3.01 7.80 -15.32
N THR A 105 -3.73 7.47 -16.40
CA THR A 105 -4.47 8.44 -17.19
C THR A 105 -5.95 8.27 -16.95
N LEU A 106 -6.64 9.39 -16.76
CA LEU A 106 -8.07 9.41 -16.47
C LEU A 106 -8.71 10.58 -17.20
N GLU A 107 -9.91 10.35 -17.75
CA GLU A 107 -10.71 11.45 -18.27
C GLU A 107 -11.23 12.28 -17.11
N TRP A 108 -10.83 13.54 -17.08
CA TRP A 108 -11.24 14.42 -16.00
C TRP A 108 -11.34 15.89 -16.45
N PRO A 109 -12.43 16.61 -16.21
CA PRO A 109 -13.65 16.12 -15.55
C PRO A 109 -14.37 15.02 -16.35
N LYS A 110 -15.25 14.30 -15.69
CA LYS A 110 -16.04 13.26 -16.35
C LYS A 110 -16.75 13.82 -17.59
N LYS A 111 -16.70 13.04 -18.68
CA LYS A 111 -17.34 13.37 -19.97
C LYS A 111 -16.82 14.66 -20.63
N SER A 112 -15.65 15.14 -20.19
CA SER A 112 -15.05 16.34 -20.77
C SER A 112 -14.27 16.05 -22.06
N GLY A 113 -13.88 14.79 -22.27
CA GLY A 113 -12.98 14.43 -23.35
C GLY A 113 -11.51 14.78 -23.08
N ILE A 114 -11.20 15.33 -21.90
CA ILE A 114 -9.87 15.72 -21.51
C ILE A 114 -9.21 14.61 -20.73
N MET A 115 -8.11 14.06 -21.27
CA MET A 115 -7.32 13.03 -20.57
C MET A 115 -6.23 13.70 -19.76
N ARG A 116 -6.14 13.32 -18.48
CA ARG A 116 -5.14 13.90 -17.56
C ARG A 116 -4.39 12.79 -16.84
N GLU A 117 -3.12 13.04 -16.56
CA GLU A 117 -2.29 12.11 -15.80
C GLU A 117 -2.32 12.46 -14.32
N PHE A 118 -2.39 11.42 -13.50
CA PHE A 118 -2.31 11.53 -12.04
C PHE A 118 -1.35 10.49 -11.52
N PRO A 119 -0.62 10.75 -10.42
CA PRO A 119 0.17 9.70 -9.80
C PRO A 119 -0.75 8.64 -9.19
N GLU A 120 -0.35 7.37 -9.25
CA GLU A 120 -1.10 6.30 -8.58
C GLU A 120 -1.10 6.51 -7.07
N VAL A 121 0.00 7.04 -6.55
CA VAL A 121 0.17 7.41 -5.15
C VAL A 121 0.64 8.85 -5.11
N ASP A 122 -0.07 9.71 -4.40
CA ASP A 122 0.31 11.11 -4.29
C ASP A 122 1.14 11.41 -3.05
N LYS A 123 1.16 10.50 -2.07
CA LYS A 123 1.87 10.72 -0.82
C LYS A 123 2.17 9.41 -0.12
N ALA A 124 3.33 9.31 0.50
CA ALA A 124 3.69 8.21 1.38
C ALA A 124 4.09 8.78 2.73
N GLU A 125 3.68 8.15 3.82
CA GLU A 125 4.02 8.60 5.17
C GLU A 125 4.20 7.44 6.13
N TRP A 126 5.06 7.65 7.11
CA TRP A 126 5.20 6.75 8.25
C TRP A 126 4.19 7.14 9.31
N PHE A 127 3.50 6.13 9.85
CA PHE A 127 2.51 6.33 10.91
C PHE A 127 2.84 5.41 12.08
N ASP A 128 2.72 5.90 13.32
CA ASP A 128 2.69 5.00 14.46
C ASP A 128 1.42 4.13 14.37
N ILE A 129 1.36 3.08 15.18
CA ILE A 129 0.26 2.11 15.06
C ILE A 129 -1.10 2.74 15.32
N GLU A 130 -1.21 3.61 16.31
CA GLU A 130 -2.47 4.25 16.63
C GLU A 130 -3.01 5.08 15.46
N LYS A 131 -2.14 5.89 14.85
CA LYS A 131 -2.52 6.69 13.68
C LYS A 131 -2.78 5.80 12.47
N ALA A 132 -1.94 4.78 12.26
CA ALA A 132 -2.11 3.88 11.13
C ALA A 132 -3.50 3.23 11.13
N ARG A 133 -3.99 2.83 12.30
CA ARG A 133 -5.33 2.22 12.40
C ARG A 133 -6.44 3.17 11.97
N LYS A 134 -6.25 4.48 12.17
CA LYS A 134 -7.23 5.49 11.76
C LYS A 134 -7.12 5.83 10.28
N LYS A 135 -5.93 5.72 9.71
CA LYS A 135 -5.65 6.12 8.33
C LYS A 135 -5.89 5.01 7.31
N ILE A 136 -5.65 3.77 7.69
CA ILE A 136 -5.68 2.64 6.77
C ILE A 136 -7.10 2.31 6.31
N LEU A 137 -7.21 1.85 5.07
CA LEU A 137 -8.46 1.30 4.53
C LEU A 137 -8.96 0.20 5.46
N LYS A 138 -10.24 0.24 5.79
CA LYS A 138 -10.86 -0.69 6.74
C LYS A 138 -10.61 -2.15 6.38
N GLY A 139 -10.66 -2.49 5.11
CA GLY A 139 -10.43 -3.85 4.66
C GLY A 139 -9.00 -4.36 4.82
N GLN A 140 -8.05 -3.48 5.17
CA GLN A 140 -6.65 -3.86 5.36
C GLN A 140 -6.20 -3.78 6.81
N ALA A 141 -7.04 -3.28 7.71
CA ALA A 141 -6.65 -3.03 9.10
C ALA A 141 -6.14 -4.29 9.82
N GLY A 142 -6.66 -5.44 9.46
CA GLY A 142 -6.23 -6.72 10.07
C GLY A 142 -4.76 -7.04 9.86
N PHE A 143 -4.12 -6.51 8.82
CA PHE A 143 -2.70 -6.75 8.59
C PHE A 143 -1.84 -6.06 9.66
N ILE A 144 -2.28 -4.94 10.20
CA ILE A 144 -1.57 -4.28 11.31
C ILE A 144 -1.54 -5.19 12.52
N ASP A 145 -2.67 -5.82 12.84
CA ASP A 145 -2.76 -6.76 13.96
C ASP A 145 -1.85 -7.96 13.75
N ARG A 146 -1.79 -8.48 12.53
CA ARG A 146 -0.92 -9.61 12.19
C ARG A 146 0.56 -9.24 12.29
N LEU A 147 0.92 -8.01 11.89
CA LEU A 147 2.30 -7.53 12.06
C LEU A 147 2.68 -7.49 13.54
N ILE A 148 1.82 -6.93 14.38
CA ILE A 148 2.08 -6.84 15.82
C ILE A 148 2.27 -8.23 16.41
N ALA A 149 1.43 -9.20 16.02
CA ALA A 149 1.55 -10.57 16.47
C ALA A 149 2.89 -11.21 16.08
N GLU A 150 3.35 -10.96 14.86
CA GLU A 150 4.64 -11.48 14.37
C GLU A 150 5.83 -10.89 15.12
N LEU A 151 5.73 -9.65 15.59
CA LEU A 151 6.81 -8.95 16.29
C LEU A 151 6.80 -9.18 17.80
N SER A 152 5.83 -9.91 18.30
CA SER A 152 5.70 -10.18 19.75
C SER A 152 6.48 -11.40 20.17
#